data_d927238249bab54e268ec68dd4d30ae2
#
_entry.id   d927238249bab54e268ec68dd4d30ae2
#
_cell.length_a   1.000
_cell.length_b   1.000
_cell.length_c   1.000
_cell.angle_alpha   90.00
_cell.angle_beta   90.00
_cell.angle_gamma   90.00
#
_symmetry.space_group_name_H-M   'P 1'
#
loop_
_entity.id
_entity.type
_entity.pdbx_description
1 polymer ?
#
loop_
_entity_poly.entity_id
_entity_poly.type
_entity_poly.pdbx_seq_one_letter_code
_entity_poly.pdbx_strand_id
1 'polypeptide(L)'
;MQREEPDASFFTRVFAFGYIAIVVLFGVCAFALIVYGSLELWNAADPRTAISLSERVDDILECTAMLTIAMAGLELADAAIEEELKRETFVAQPARIRRVLSRFLVVVVISLAMESLAATFKFVHDDPTQLLKAASIAFAAAALLIAWAVFIKVNKSAE
;
A
#
# COMPACT_ATOMS: atom_id res chain seq x y z
N MET A 1 -12.10 -47.92 -15.80
CA MET A 1 -11.56 -46.89 -16.70
C MET A 1 -11.48 -45.61 -15.89
N GLN A 2 -10.42 -45.51 -15.07
CA GLN A 2 -10.11 -44.29 -14.27
C GLN A 2 -9.40 -43.32 -15.23
N ARG A 3 -10.05 -42.18 -15.48
CA ARG A 3 -9.37 -41.04 -16.10
C ARG A 3 -8.54 -40.40 -14.99
N GLU A 4 -7.25 -40.54 -15.10
CA GLU A 4 -6.30 -39.75 -14.34
C GLU A 4 -6.55 -38.29 -14.69
N GLU A 5 -6.84 -37.47 -13.69
CA GLU A 5 -6.85 -36.02 -13.77
C GLU A 5 -5.49 -35.47 -13.28
N PRO A 6 -4.45 -35.41 -14.13
CA PRO A 6 -3.13 -34.89 -13.70
C PRO A 6 -3.06 -33.37 -13.68
N ASP A 7 -4.02 -32.65 -14.27
CA ASP A 7 -3.90 -31.22 -14.51
C ASP A 7 -4.25 -30.34 -13.32
N ALA A 8 -5.19 -30.75 -12.47
CA ALA A 8 -5.63 -29.90 -11.35
C ALA A 8 -4.54 -29.67 -10.28
N SER A 9 -3.71 -30.67 -10.00
CA SER A 9 -2.65 -30.58 -9.01
C SER A 9 -1.46 -29.72 -9.49
N PHE A 10 -1.17 -29.75 -10.78
CA PHE A 10 -0.13 -28.94 -11.39
C PHE A 10 -0.53 -27.46 -11.40
N PHE A 11 -1.73 -27.13 -11.83
CA PHE A 11 -2.25 -25.76 -11.81
C PHE A 11 -2.27 -25.19 -10.39
N THR A 12 -2.70 -25.94 -9.40
CA THR A 12 -2.73 -25.50 -8.00
C THR A 12 -1.32 -25.17 -7.47
N ARG A 13 -0.32 -25.97 -7.80
CA ARG A 13 1.08 -25.72 -7.42
C ARG A 13 1.66 -24.49 -8.11
N VAL A 14 1.40 -24.31 -9.40
CA VAL A 14 1.86 -23.14 -10.16
C VAL A 14 1.24 -21.86 -9.59
N PHE A 15 -0.05 -21.87 -9.26
CA PHE A 15 -0.72 -20.74 -8.63
C PHE A 15 -0.16 -20.43 -7.23
N ALA A 16 0.04 -21.44 -6.39
CA ALA A 16 0.63 -21.26 -5.06
C ALA A 16 2.05 -20.70 -5.15
N PHE A 17 2.87 -21.21 -6.07
CA PHE A 17 4.23 -20.70 -6.29
C PHE A 17 4.23 -19.24 -6.79
N GLY A 18 3.36 -18.92 -7.75
CA GLY A 18 3.19 -17.55 -8.25
C GLY A 18 2.75 -16.59 -7.15
N TYR A 19 1.85 -17.01 -6.28
CA TYR A 19 1.39 -16.22 -5.15
C TYR A 19 2.50 -15.94 -4.14
N ILE A 20 3.26 -16.97 -3.74
CA ILE A 20 4.41 -16.82 -2.84
C ILE A 20 5.45 -15.88 -3.46
N ALA A 21 5.73 -16.01 -4.76
CA ALA A 21 6.67 -15.15 -5.46
C ALA A 21 6.23 -13.67 -5.41
N ILE A 22 4.95 -13.38 -5.58
CA ILE A 22 4.39 -12.02 -5.49
C ILE A 22 4.56 -11.47 -4.06
N VAL A 23 4.23 -12.26 -3.04
CA VAL A 23 4.37 -11.85 -1.62
C VAL A 23 5.83 -11.54 -1.29
N VAL A 24 6.76 -12.41 -1.71
CA VAL A 24 8.20 -12.18 -1.51
C VAL A 24 8.65 -10.91 -2.23
N LEU A 25 8.17 -10.68 -3.46
CA LEU A 25 8.52 -9.49 -4.24
C LEU A 25 8.03 -8.21 -3.55
N PHE A 26 6.80 -8.20 -3.04
CA PHE A 26 6.29 -7.07 -2.24
C PHE A 26 7.11 -6.82 -0.99
N GLY A 27 7.50 -7.88 -0.26
CA GLY A 27 8.37 -7.76 0.91
C GLY A 27 9.74 -7.18 0.55
N VAL A 28 10.35 -7.63 -0.54
CA VAL A 28 11.64 -7.12 -1.03
C VAL A 28 11.53 -5.65 -1.45
N CYS A 29 10.48 -5.28 -2.19
CA CYS A 29 10.24 -3.89 -2.58
C CYS A 29 10.05 -2.98 -1.36
N ALA A 30 9.25 -3.40 -0.39
CA ALA A 30 9.04 -2.66 0.84
C ALA A 30 10.35 -2.49 1.62
N PHE A 31 11.14 -3.56 1.75
CA PHE A 31 12.44 -3.49 2.41
C PHE A 31 13.41 -2.54 1.68
N ALA A 32 13.45 -2.58 0.35
CA ALA A 32 14.26 -1.66 -0.44
C ALA A 32 13.85 -0.20 -0.20
N LEU A 33 12.54 0.10 -0.20
CA LEU A 33 12.04 1.45 0.09
C LEU A 33 12.38 1.91 1.52
N ILE A 34 12.35 1.02 2.50
CA ILE A 34 12.77 1.34 3.87
C ILE A 34 14.26 1.71 3.92
N VAL A 35 15.11 0.94 3.23
CA VAL A 35 16.55 1.21 3.18
C VAL A 35 16.82 2.54 2.49
N TYR A 36 16.25 2.75 1.30
CA TYR A 36 16.43 4.01 0.55
C TYR A 36 15.87 5.22 1.32
N GLY A 37 14.65 5.14 1.82
CA GLY A 37 14.05 6.22 2.61
C GLY A 37 14.83 6.52 3.89
N SER A 38 15.42 5.52 4.54
CA SER A 38 16.28 5.73 5.72
C SER A 38 17.60 6.41 5.37
N LEU A 39 18.20 6.06 4.24
CA LEU A 39 19.45 6.70 3.76
C LEU A 39 19.21 8.16 3.36
N GLU A 40 18.13 8.42 2.65
CA GLU A 40 17.72 9.76 2.23
C GLU A 40 17.43 10.63 3.46
N LEU A 41 16.68 10.10 4.44
CA LEU A 41 16.40 10.78 5.70
C LEU A 41 17.69 11.11 6.47
N TRP A 42 18.65 10.19 6.47
CA TRP A 42 19.95 10.44 7.08
C TRP A 42 20.69 11.59 6.41
N ASN A 43 20.69 11.62 5.06
CA ASN A 43 21.32 12.70 4.29
C ASN A 43 20.62 14.05 4.49
N ALA A 44 19.31 14.07 4.49
CA ALA A 44 18.51 15.26 4.73
C ALA A 44 18.70 15.81 6.17
N ALA A 45 18.95 14.95 7.14
CA ALA A 45 19.17 15.33 8.53
C ALA A 45 20.61 15.81 8.81
N ASP A 46 21.59 15.54 7.95
CA ASP A 46 22.98 15.94 8.16
C ASP A 46 23.14 17.48 8.01
N PRO A 47 23.51 18.21 9.09
CA PRO A 47 23.69 19.66 9.03
C PRO A 47 24.91 20.10 8.21
N ARG A 48 25.77 19.16 7.80
CA ARG A 48 26.99 19.45 7.02
C ARG A 48 26.72 19.59 5.53
N THR A 49 25.60 19.10 5.03
CA THR A 49 25.18 19.28 3.65
C THR A 49 24.70 20.71 3.46
N ALA A 50 25.27 21.43 2.51
CA ALA A 50 24.92 22.83 2.18
C ALA A 50 23.63 22.87 1.32
N ILE A 51 22.54 22.27 1.82
CA ILE A 51 21.23 22.23 1.17
C ILE A 51 20.34 23.32 1.80
N SER A 52 19.48 23.97 1.02
CA SER A 52 18.53 24.95 1.52
C SER A 52 17.49 24.32 2.47
N LEU A 53 16.88 25.10 3.34
CA LEU A 53 15.87 24.59 4.27
C LEU A 53 14.65 24.01 3.52
N SER A 54 14.28 24.61 2.40
CA SER A 54 13.18 24.11 1.55
C SER A 54 13.49 22.74 0.96
N GLU A 55 14.68 22.55 0.41
CA GLU A 55 15.11 21.24 -0.11
C GLU A 55 15.14 20.17 0.98
N ARG A 56 15.58 20.50 2.20
CA ARG A 56 15.52 19.56 3.34
C ARG A 56 14.11 19.13 3.69
N VAL A 57 13.17 20.06 3.65
CA VAL A 57 11.77 19.76 3.94
C VAL A 57 11.18 18.86 2.84
N ASP A 58 11.50 19.13 1.59
CA ASP A 58 11.05 18.31 0.45
C ASP A 58 11.62 16.87 0.54
N ASP A 59 12.91 16.72 0.83
CA ASP A 59 13.57 15.42 1.03
C ASP A 59 12.91 14.63 2.18
N ILE A 60 12.61 15.28 3.31
CA ILE A 60 11.93 14.65 4.44
C ILE A 60 10.51 14.21 4.07
N LEU A 61 9.79 15.02 3.31
CA LEU A 61 8.45 14.67 2.83
C LEU A 61 8.50 13.48 1.87
N GLU A 62 9.48 13.45 0.96
CA GLU A 62 9.70 12.34 0.04
C GLU A 62 10.04 11.04 0.78
N CYS A 63 10.95 11.10 1.77
CA CYS A 63 11.25 9.97 2.66
C CYS A 63 10.00 9.45 3.37
N THR A 64 9.17 10.35 3.87
CA THR A 64 7.93 9.98 4.57
C THR A 64 6.96 9.27 3.62
N ALA A 65 6.84 9.72 2.37
CA ALA A 65 6.03 9.06 1.34
C ALA A 65 6.58 7.66 1.03
N MET A 66 7.88 7.51 0.82
CA MET A 66 8.52 6.20 0.58
C MET A 66 8.28 5.22 1.73
N LEU A 67 8.45 5.66 2.98
CA LEU A 67 8.20 4.82 4.15
C LEU A 67 6.73 4.44 4.31
N THR A 68 5.82 5.33 3.94
CA THR A 68 4.38 5.06 3.96
C THR A 68 4.01 4.00 2.90
N ILE A 69 4.57 4.09 1.70
CA ILE A 69 4.39 3.09 0.63
C ILE A 69 5.00 1.74 1.04
N ALA A 70 6.18 1.76 1.69
CA ALA A 70 6.82 0.55 2.21
C ALA A 70 5.93 -0.14 3.25
N MET A 71 5.35 0.63 4.17
CA MET A 71 4.40 0.11 5.16
C MET A 71 3.17 -0.51 4.51
N ALA A 72 2.62 0.13 3.47
CA ALA A 72 1.52 -0.43 2.68
C ALA A 72 1.90 -1.77 2.04
N GLY A 73 3.08 -1.89 1.48
CA GLY A 73 3.60 -3.12 0.89
C GLY A 73 3.77 -4.25 1.91
N LEU A 74 4.26 -3.95 3.11
CA LEU A 74 4.38 -4.92 4.20
C LEU A 74 3.01 -5.40 4.70
N GLU A 75 2.05 -4.50 4.86
CA GLU A 75 0.68 -4.85 5.25
C GLU A 75 0.01 -5.77 4.23
N LEU A 76 0.26 -5.54 2.93
CA LEU A 76 -0.22 -6.40 1.86
C LEU A 76 0.44 -7.78 1.92
N ALA A 77 1.75 -7.84 2.10
CA ALA A 77 2.49 -9.09 2.23
C ALA A 77 2.00 -9.89 3.45
N ASP A 78 1.82 -9.23 4.61
CA ASP A 78 1.31 -9.86 5.83
C ASP A 78 -0.10 -10.39 5.64
N ALA A 79 -1.00 -9.60 5.05
CA ALA A 79 -2.36 -10.03 4.74
C ALA A 79 -2.39 -11.26 3.81
N ALA A 80 -1.52 -11.29 2.82
CA ALA A 80 -1.38 -12.39 1.87
C ALA A 80 -0.86 -13.66 2.55
N ILE A 81 0.17 -13.55 3.39
CA ILE A 81 0.71 -14.68 4.19
C ILE A 81 -0.37 -15.24 5.12
N GLU A 82 -1.09 -14.36 5.80
CA GLU A 82 -2.18 -14.76 6.70
C GLU A 82 -3.29 -15.51 5.96
N GLU A 83 -3.58 -15.14 4.72
CA GLU A 83 -4.56 -15.82 3.87
C GLU A 83 -4.09 -17.22 3.50
N GLU A 84 -2.84 -17.42 3.11
CA GLU A 84 -2.30 -18.72 2.74
C GLU A 84 -2.19 -19.68 3.94
N LEU A 85 -1.69 -19.21 5.08
CA LEU A 85 -1.59 -19.99 6.31
C LEU A 85 -2.94 -20.49 6.81
N LYS A 86 -4.01 -19.75 6.59
CA LYS A 86 -5.36 -20.10 7.01
C LYS A 86 -6.15 -20.88 5.95
N ARG A 87 -5.63 -21.04 4.75
CA ARG A 87 -6.25 -21.83 3.67
C ARG A 87 -6.36 -23.30 4.03
N GLU A 88 -5.47 -23.79 4.88
CA GLU A 88 -5.51 -25.16 5.40
C GLU A 88 -6.65 -25.38 6.42
N THR A 89 -7.24 -24.31 6.96
CA THR A 89 -8.37 -24.41 7.90
C THR A 89 -9.66 -23.98 7.20
N PHE A 90 -10.40 -24.96 6.71
CA PHE A 90 -11.64 -24.87 5.96
C PHE A 90 -12.71 -24.01 6.66
N VAL A 91 -12.68 -22.70 6.53
CA VAL A 91 -13.86 -21.86 6.71
C VAL A 91 -13.71 -20.60 5.84
N ALA A 92 -14.30 -20.62 4.67
CA ALA A 92 -14.53 -19.41 3.87
C ALA A 92 -15.56 -18.53 4.58
N GLN A 93 -15.11 -17.62 5.44
CA GLN A 93 -16.02 -16.65 6.06
C GLN A 93 -15.93 -15.31 5.30
N PRO A 94 -17.04 -14.78 4.78
CA PRO A 94 -17.09 -13.48 4.09
C PRO A 94 -16.59 -12.32 4.98
N ALA A 95 -16.69 -12.45 6.29
CA ALA A 95 -16.16 -11.49 7.26
C ALA A 95 -14.62 -11.32 7.20
N ARG A 96 -13.90 -12.32 6.70
CA ARG A 96 -12.45 -12.32 6.62
C ARG A 96 -11.93 -11.49 5.46
N ILE A 97 -12.49 -11.70 4.26
CA ILE A 97 -12.16 -10.90 3.06
C ILE A 97 -12.40 -9.42 3.35
N ARG A 98 -13.48 -9.09 4.04
CA ARG A 98 -13.80 -7.73 4.45
C ARG A 98 -12.74 -7.12 5.37
N ARG A 99 -12.15 -7.90 6.28
CA ARG A 99 -11.11 -7.42 7.20
C ARG A 99 -9.81 -7.09 6.47
N VAL A 100 -9.35 -8.00 5.60
CA VAL A 100 -8.15 -7.79 4.78
C VAL A 100 -8.33 -6.58 3.86
N LEU A 101 -9.48 -6.51 3.17
CA LEU A 101 -9.79 -5.41 2.26
C LEU A 101 -9.89 -4.06 3.01
N SER A 102 -10.46 -4.06 4.23
CA SER A 102 -10.52 -2.87 5.08
C SER A 102 -9.14 -2.36 5.47
N ARG A 103 -8.26 -3.27 5.89
CA ARG A 103 -6.90 -2.94 6.29
C ARG A 103 -6.11 -2.36 5.12
N PHE A 104 -6.15 -3.03 3.98
CA PHE A 104 -5.53 -2.57 2.75
C PHE A 104 -6.04 -1.18 2.34
N LEU A 105 -7.34 -0.98 2.34
CA LEU A 105 -7.93 0.30 1.93
C LEU A 105 -7.52 1.45 2.85
N VAL A 106 -7.47 1.20 4.17
CA VAL A 106 -7.00 2.20 5.14
C VAL A 106 -5.57 2.63 4.82
N VAL A 107 -4.68 1.68 4.53
CA VAL A 107 -3.29 1.99 4.18
C VAL A 107 -3.21 2.78 2.88
N VAL A 108 -3.95 2.38 1.85
CA VAL A 108 -3.99 3.12 0.56
C VAL A 108 -4.49 4.56 0.76
N VAL A 109 -5.53 4.75 1.57
CA VAL A 109 -6.07 6.09 1.85
C VAL A 109 -5.06 6.96 2.61
N ILE A 110 -4.37 6.38 3.59
CA ILE A 110 -3.32 7.10 4.34
C ILE A 110 -2.17 7.48 3.39
N SER A 111 -1.72 6.56 2.53
CA SER A 111 -0.67 6.84 1.53
C SER A 111 -1.06 7.98 0.60
N LEU A 112 -2.28 7.96 0.06
CA LEU A 112 -2.78 9.04 -0.80
C LEU A 112 -2.92 10.38 -0.05
N ALA A 113 -3.32 10.34 1.22
CA ALA A 113 -3.40 11.55 2.04
C ALA A 113 -2.01 12.16 2.28
N MET A 114 -1.01 11.33 2.58
CA MET A 114 0.38 11.77 2.76
C MET A 114 0.97 12.32 1.46
N GLU A 115 0.74 11.65 0.33
CA GLU A 115 1.15 12.11 -1.01
C GLU A 115 0.51 13.46 -1.37
N SER A 116 -0.80 13.62 -1.10
CA SER A 116 -1.49 14.90 -1.31
C SER A 116 -0.91 16.02 -0.44
N LEU A 117 -0.56 15.70 0.81
CA LEU A 117 0.06 16.66 1.72
C LEU A 117 1.44 17.09 1.23
N ALA A 118 2.29 16.13 0.87
CA ALA A 118 3.62 16.38 0.32
C ALA A 118 3.54 17.22 -0.97
N ALA A 119 2.67 16.84 -1.90
CA ALA A 119 2.43 17.59 -3.14
C ALA A 119 1.93 19.02 -2.86
N THR A 120 1.07 19.19 -1.85
CA THR A 120 0.57 20.52 -1.47
C THR A 120 1.71 21.41 -0.96
N PHE A 121 2.56 20.91 -0.07
CA PHE A 121 3.72 21.67 0.43
C PHE A 121 4.67 22.05 -0.71
N LYS A 122 4.99 21.10 -1.59
CA LYS A 122 5.86 21.35 -2.74
C LYS A 122 5.28 22.41 -3.67
N PHE A 123 4.02 22.27 -4.09
CA PHE A 123 3.41 23.21 -5.04
C PHE A 123 3.11 24.59 -4.44
N VAL A 124 2.89 24.70 -3.15
CA VAL A 124 2.74 26.03 -2.50
C VAL A 124 4.00 26.86 -2.66
N HIS A 125 5.18 26.22 -2.64
CA HIS A 125 6.44 26.93 -2.70
C HIS A 125 6.97 27.10 -4.13
N ASP A 126 6.80 26.08 -4.99
CA ASP A 126 7.42 26.04 -6.31
C ASP A 126 6.49 26.58 -7.40
N ASP A 127 5.23 26.14 -7.44
CA ASP A 127 4.26 26.49 -8.46
C ASP A 127 2.82 26.42 -7.96
N PRO A 128 2.28 27.50 -7.42
CA PRO A 128 0.90 27.52 -6.90
C PRO A 128 -0.18 27.14 -7.92
N THR A 129 0.11 27.21 -9.23
CA THR A 129 -0.87 26.82 -10.27
C THR A 129 -1.13 25.32 -10.30
N GLN A 130 -0.25 24.51 -9.72
CA GLN A 130 -0.35 23.06 -9.65
C GLN A 130 -1.07 22.54 -8.38
N LEU A 131 -1.47 23.42 -7.46
CA LEU A 131 -2.22 23.05 -6.25
C LEU A 131 -3.50 22.24 -6.55
N LEU A 132 -4.11 22.48 -7.70
CA LEU A 132 -5.28 21.70 -8.12
C LEU A 132 -4.94 20.22 -8.35
N LYS A 133 -3.71 19.89 -8.75
CA LYS A 133 -3.25 18.51 -8.90
C LYS A 133 -3.12 17.83 -7.54
N ALA A 134 -2.55 18.50 -6.55
CA ALA A 134 -2.48 17.98 -5.18
C ALA A 134 -3.89 17.76 -4.61
N ALA A 135 -4.81 18.70 -4.82
CA ALA A 135 -6.20 18.57 -4.40
C ALA A 135 -6.88 17.36 -5.06
N SER A 136 -6.58 17.05 -6.32
CA SER A 136 -7.15 15.88 -7.00
C SER A 136 -6.76 14.54 -6.35
N ILE A 137 -5.57 14.43 -5.79
CA ILE A 137 -5.11 13.25 -5.01
C ILE A 137 -5.93 13.14 -3.72
N ALA A 138 -6.13 14.26 -3.00
CA ALA A 138 -6.98 14.28 -1.80
C ALA A 138 -8.42 13.88 -2.10
N PHE A 139 -8.98 14.35 -3.22
CA PHE A 139 -10.31 13.93 -3.66
C PHE A 139 -10.39 12.45 -3.98
N ALA A 140 -9.35 11.86 -4.60
CA ALA A 140 -9.29 10.43 -4.85
C ALA A 140 -9.31 9.63 -3.54
N ALA A 141 -8.55 10.04 -2.53
CA ALA A 141 -8.56 9.43 -1.21
C ALA A 141 -9.94 9.51 -0.54
N ALA A 142 -10.58 10.69 -0.59
CA ALA A 142 -11.93 10.89 -0.05
C ALA A 142 -12.97 10.03 -0.79
N ALA A 143 -12.89 9.93 -2.12
CA ALA A 143 -13.79 9.10 -2.92
C ALA A 143 -13.65 7.61 -2.57
N LEU A 144 -12.42 7.12 -2.36
CA LEU A 144 -12.16 5.75 -1.89
C LEU A 144 -12.79 5.48 -0.52
N LEU A 145 -12.67 6.42 0.43
CA LEU A 145 -13.30 6.30 1.75
C LEU A 145 -14.82 6.24 1.66
N ILE A 146 -15.42 7.08 0.83
CA ILE A 146 -16.88 7.10 0.62
C ILE A 146 -17.33 5.79 -0.02
N ALA A 147 -16.65 5.34 -1.08
CA ALA A 147 -16.95 4.08 -1.75
C ALA A 147 -16.88 2.91 -0.78
N TRP A 148 -15.88 2.89 0.10
CA TRP A 148 -15.74 1.87 1.14
C TRP A 148 -16.85 1.93 2.18
N ALA A 149 -17.21 3.11 2.66
CA ALA A 149 -18.30 3.28 3.61
C ALA A 149 -19.64 2.81 3.04
N VAL A 150 -19.90 3.10 1.76
CA VAL A 150 -21.08 2.62 1.04
C VAL A 150 -21.04 1.10 0.92
N PHE A 151 -19.91 0.52 0.52
CA PHE A 151 -19.76 -0.92 0.40
C PHE A 151 -20.06 -1.65 1.72
N ILE A 152 -19.49 -1.16 2.84
CA ILE A 152 -19.78 -1.74 4.17
C ILE A 152 -21.25 -1.65 4.50
N LYS A 153 -21.89 -0.50 4.24
CA LYS A 153 -23.30 -0.28 4.56
C LYS A 153 -24.22 -1.19 3.76
N VAL A 154 -23.98 -1.33 2.46
CA VAL A 154 -24.76 -2.19 1.57
C VAL A 154 -24.62 -3.65 1.96
N ASN A 155 -23.40 -4.09 2.25
CA ASN A 155 -23.14 -5.50 2.59
C ASN A 155 -23.71 -5.88 3.98
N LYS A 156 -23.75 -4.93 4.92
CA LYS A 156 -24.37 -5.13 6.23
C LYS A 156 -25.91 -5.19 6.17
N SER A 157 -26.50 -4.61 5.12
CA SER A 157 -27.96 -4.65 4.91
C SER A 157 -28.42 -5.93 4.19
N ALA A 158 -27.47 -6.75 3.71
CA ALA A 158 -27.72 -8.00 3.00
C ALA A 158 -27.56 -9.25 3.89
N GLU A 159 -27.09 -9.08 5.13
CA GLU A 159 -27.07 -10.10 6.20
C GLU A 159 -28.31 -9.98 7.08
#